data_cbd652dc9714bc7cb5b91d0f9770e4b2
#
_entry.id   cbd652dc9714bc7cb5b91d0f9770e4b2
#
_cell.length_a   1.000
_cell.length_b   1.000
_cell.length_c   1.000
_cell.angle_alpha   90.00
_cell.angle_beta   90.00
_cell.angle_gamma   90.00
#
_symmetry.space_group_name_H-M   'P 1'
#
loop_
_entity.id
_entity.type
_entity.pdbx_description
1 polymer ?
#
loop_
_entity_poly.entity_id
_entity_poly.type
_entity_poly.pdbx_seq_one_letter_code
_entity_poly.pdbx_strand_id
1 'polypeptide(L)'
;MQRVLITGAAGSVGTLIRPLLAPIYPNIVLSDVKEPPALQANETFIQADLADMESVERVCEGVDGIVHLGGYSVEGPWEDILEANIIGCYNLFEAARR
;
A
#
# COMPACT_ATOMS: atom_id res chain seq x y z
N MET A 1 3.30 16.88 2.25
CA MET A 1 2.29 15.82 2.31
C MET A 1 1.99 15.48 3.75
N GLN A 2 0.73 15.43 4.12
CA GLN A 2 0.30 15.18 5.49
C GLN A 2 0.02 13.71 5.76
N ARG A 3 -0.50 13.01 4.77
CA ARG A 3 -0.87 11.60 4.93
C ARG A 3 -0.42 10.82 3.70
N VAL A 4 0.51 9.92 3.91
CA VAL A 4 1.14 9.13 2.83
C VAL A 4 0.73 7.67 2.97
N LEU A 5 0.30 7.06 1.85
CA LEU A 5 -0.01 5.65 1.79
C LEU A 5 1.18 4.89 1.20
N ILE A 6 1.58 3.81 1.87
CA ILE A 6 2.57 2.86 1.33
C ILE A 6 1.86 1.53 1.11
N THR A 7 1.72 1.11 -0.13
CA THR A 7 1.20 -0.21 -0.46
C THR A 7 2.35 -1.22 -0.49
N GLY A 8 2.06 -2.48 -0.21
CA GLY A 8 3.11 -3.50 -0.15
C GLY A 8 4.06 -3.30 1.02
N ALA A 9 3.57 -2.71 2.10
CA ALA A 9 4.40 -2.27 3.22
C ALA A 9 5.10 -3.40 3.96
N ALA A 10 4.56 -4.63 3.91
CA ALA A 10 5.16 -5.78 4.56
C ALA A 10 6.20 -6.49 3.68
N GLY A 11 6.39 -6.07 2.43
CA GLY A 11 7.37 -6.64 1.53
C GLY A 11 8.79 -6.17 1.81
N SER A 12 9.74 -6.67 1.03
CA SER A 12 11.17 -6.38 1.22
C SER A 12 11.49 -4.90 1.10
N VAL A 13 11.00 -4.26 0.03
CA VAL A 13 11.27 -2.84 -0.20
C VAL A 13 10.53 -1.98 0.83
N GLY A 14 9.27 -2.32 1.12
CA GLY A 14 8.49 -1.61 2.14
C GLY A 14 9.18 -1.62 3.49
N THR A 15 9.70 -2.78 3.90
CA THR A 15 10.42 -2.93 5.17
C THR A 15 11.67 -2.05 5.21
N LEU A 16 12.36 -1.90 4.08
CA LEU A 16 13.56 -1.07 4.02
C LEU A 16 13.25 0.43 4.05
N ILE A 17 12.18 0.88 3.39
CA ILE A 17 11.90 2.31 3.28
C ILE A 17 11.12 2.89 4.45
N ARG A 18 10.36 2.08 5.19
CA ARG A 18 9.54 2.56 6.31
C ARG A 18 10.34 3.40 7.32
N PRO A 19 11.49 2.93 7.83
CA PRO A 19 12.26 3.73 8.79
C PRO A 19 12.83 5.01 8.19
N LEU A 20 13.01 5.07 6.86
CA LEU A 20 13.50 6.28 6.20
C LEU A 20 12.40 7.32 6.03
N LEU A 21 11.15 6.91 5.88
CA LEU A 21 10.01 7.80 5.65
C LEU A 21 9.32 8.23 6.96
N ALA A 22 9.39 7.41 7.99
CA ALA A 22 8.71 7.67 9.25
C ALA A 22 9.05 9.04 9.86
N PRO A 23 10.32 9.49 9.88
CA PRO A 23 10.64 10.82 10.42
C PRO A 23 10.25 11.98 9.52
N ILE A 24 9.90 11.72 8.25
CA ILE A 24 9.63 12.76 7.26
C ILE A 24 8.15 13.14 7.23
N TYR A 25 7.26 12.15 7.35
CA TYR A 25 5.82 12.36 7.19
C TYR A 25 5.08 12.16 8.51
N PRO A 26 4.14 13.07 8.84
CA PRO A 26 3.44 12.99 10.14
C PRO A 26 2.46 11.85 10.24
N ASN A 27 1.88 11.39 9.12
CA ASN A 27 0.92 10.30 9.11
C ASN A 27 1.22 9.37 7.95
N ILE A 28 1.44 8.10 8.25
CA ILE A 28 1.73 7.09 7.24
C ILE A 28 0.72 5.95 7.38
N VAL A 29 0.02 5.64 6.29
CA VAL A 29 -0.87 4.49 6.20
C VAL A 29 -0.11 3.37 5.52
N LEU A 30 0.01 2.23 6.18
CA LEU A 30 0.64 1.04 5.62
C LEU A 30 -0.46 0.09 5.16
N SER A 31 -0.37 -0.38 3.95
CA SER A 31 -1.33 -1.32 3.38
C SER A 31 -0.64 -2.55 2.82
N ASP A 32 -1.15 -3.71 3.16
CA ASP A 32 -0.70 -4.99 2.64
C ASP A 32 -1.77 -6.03 2.98
N VAL A 33 -1.65 -7.22 2.40
CA VAL A 33 -2.50 -8.36 2.79
C VAL A 33 -2.04 -8.95 4.12
N LYS A 34 -0.79 -8.73 4.51
CA LYS A 34 -0.21 -9.16 5.78
C LYS A 34 0.19 -7.97 6.62
N GLU A 35 -0.01 -8.05 7.93
CA GLU A 35 0.42 -7.01 8.83
C GLU A 35 1.94 -6.96 8.91
N PRO A 36 2.57 -5.78 8.68
CA PRO A 36 4.01 -5.64 8.83
C PRO A 36 4.39 -5.61 10.32
N PRO A 37 5.64 -5.99 10.66
CA PRO A 37 6.09 -5.96 12.05
C PRO A 37 6.39 -4.54 12.54
N ALA A 38 6.33 -4.35 13.85
CA ALA A 38 6.87 -3.18 14.55
C ALA A 38 6.39 -1.84 14.00
N LEU A 39 5.09 -1.54 14.11
CA LEU A 39 4.53 -0.25 13.70
C LEU A 39 5.13 0.89 14.52
N GLN A 40 5.50 1.99 13.83
CA GLN A 40 5.93 3.22 14.49
C GLN A 40 4.70 4.01 14.97
N ALA A 41 4.93 5.02 15.81
CA ALA A 41 3.84 5.79 16.39
C ALA A 41 2.98 6.52 15.36
N ASN A 42 3.58 6.96 14.24
CA ASN A 42 2.88 7.66 13.17
C ASN A 42 2.43 6.76 12.02
N GLU A 43 2.58 5.45 12.18
CA GLU A 43 2.15 4.47 11.18
C GLU A 43 0.84 3.82 11.60
N THR A 44 -0.07 3.65 10.65
CA THR A 44 -1.34 2.94 10.84
C THR A 44 -1.42 1.86 9.77
N PHE A 45 -1.67 0.63 10.17
CA PHE A 45 -1.83 -0.46 9.22
C PHE A 45 -3.31 -0.68 8.91
N ILE A 46 -3.64 -0.77 7.62
CA ILE A 46 -4.98 -1.13 7.15
C ILE A 46 -4.81 -2.30 6.19
N GLN A 47 -5.33 -3.46 6.55
CA GLN A 47 -5.26 -4.63 5.69
C GLN A 47 -6.10 -4.38 4.44
N ALA A 48 -5.52 -4.62 3.27
CA ALA A 48 -6.23 -4.44 2.01
C ALA A 48 -5.66 -5.35 0.93
N ASP A 49 -6.56 -5.87 0.12
CA ASP A 49 -6.22 -6.55 -1.12
C ASP A 49 -6.44 -5.56 -2.26
N LEU A 50 -5.40 -5.28 -3.04
CA LEU A 50 -5.50 -4.31 -4.14
C LEU A 50 -6.49 -4.74 -5.22
N ALA A 51 -6.83 -6.02 -5.30
CA ALA A 51 -7.85 -6.51 -6.24
C ALA A 51 -9.27 -6.17 -5.78
N ASP A 52 -9.46 -5.73 -4.54
CA ASP A 52 -10.75 -5.35 -3.99
C ASP A 52 -10.87 -3.82 -3.92
N MET A 53 -11.70 -3.25 -4.78
CA MET A 53 -11.85 -1.79 -4.89
C MET A 53 -12.29 -1.13 -3.59
N GLU A 54 -13.17 -1.77 -2.81
CA GLU A 54 -13.60 -1.21 -1.53
C GLU A 54 -12.46 -1.08 -0.55
N SER A 55 -11.59 -2.09 -0.49
CA SER A 55 -10.40 -2.05 0.36
C SER A 55 -9.46 -0.92 -0.07
N VAL A 56 -9.27 -0.78 -1.39
CA VAL A 56 -8.38 0.26 -1.95
C VAL A 56 -8.94 1.66 -1.66
N GLU A 57 -10.23 1.87 -1.82
CA GLU A 57 -10.86 3.15 -1.50
C GLU A 57 -10.67 3.50 -0.03
N ARG A 58 -10.78 2.52 0.84
CA ARG A 58 -10.61 2.72 2.29
C ARG A 58 -9.20 3.19 2.64
N VAL A 59 -8.17 2.56 2.05
CA VAL A 59 -6.79 2.94 2.36
C VAL A 59 -6.39 4.27 1.72
N CYS A 60 -7.04 4.68 0.65
CA CYS A 60 -6.77 5.96 -0.02
C CYS A 60 -7.47 7.15 0.63
N GLU A 61 -8.37 6.93 1.58
CA GLU A 61 -9.15 8.00 2.19
C GLU A 61 -8.25 9.02 2.91
N GLY A 62 -8.35 10.26 2.51
CA GLY A 62 -7.57 11.35 3.09
C GLY A 62 -6.09 11.35 2.75
N VAL A 63 -5.65 10.48 1.86
CA VAL A 63 -4.25 10.35 1.48
C VAL A 63 -3.90 11.38 0.41
N ASP A 64 -2.77 12.07 0.58
CA ASP A 64 -2.29 13.06 -0.37
C ASP A 64 -0.98 12.68 -1.05
N GLY A 65 -0.44 11.50 -0.77
CA GLY A 65 0.72 10.95 -1.47
C GLY A 65 0.75 9.45 -1.36
N ILE A 66 1.23 8.77 -2.41
CA ILE A 66 1.24 7.30 -2.47
C ILE A 66 2.61 6.79 -2.91
N VAL A 67 3.16 5.84 -2.13
CA VAL A 67 4.30 5.02 -2.54
C VAL A 67 3.74 3.63 -2.81
N HIS A 68 3.66 3.26 -4.09
CA HIS A 68 3.02 2.01 -4.50
C HIS A 68 4.06 0.91 -4.72
N LEU A 69 4.16 0.00 -3.75
CA LEU A 69 5.06 -1.15 -3.81
C LEU A 69 4.27 -2.47 -3.86
N GLY A 70 2.95 -2.41 -3.78
CA GLY A 70 2.09 -3.59 -3.83
C GLY A 70 2.10 -4.23 -5.21
N GLY A 71 1.91 -5.55 -5.23
CA GLY A 71 1.86 -6.31 -6.46
C GLY A 71 2.60 -7.63 -6.31
N TYR A 72 2.61 -8.41 -7.37
CA TYR A 72 3.29 -9.69 -7.43
C TYR A 72 4.62 -9.48 -8.14
N SER A 73 5.72 -9.53 -7.40
CA SER A 73 7.04 -9.12 -7.89
C SER A 73 7.87 -10.23 -8.51
N VAL A 74 7.36 -11.46 -8.54
CA VAL A 74 8.04 -12.62 -9.11
C VAL A 74 7.16 -13.27 -10.17
N GLU A 75 7.72 -14.15 -10.99
CA GLU A 75 6.93 -14.90 -11.95
C GLU A 75 5.96 -15.83 -11.22
N GLY A 76 4.75 -15.97 -11.73
CA GLY A 76 3.74 -16.80 -11.13
C GLY A 76 2.54 -17.01 -12.05
N PRO A 77 1.49 -17.66 -11.54
CA PRO A 77 0.27 -17.89 -12.33
C PRO A 77 -0.34 -16.58 -12.82
N TRP A 78 -0.92 -16.62 -14.02
CA TRP A 78 -1.53 -15.45 -14.65
C TRP A 78 -2.58 -14.80 -13.75
N GLU A 79 -3.39 -15.59 -13.06
CA GLU A 79 -4.44 -15.09 -12.19
C GLU A 79 -3.87 -14.22 -11.06
N ASP A 80 -2.75 -14.63 -10.48
CA ASP A 80 -2.11 -13.86 -9.41
C ASP A 80 -1.53 -12.56 -9.92
N ILE A 81 -0.90 -12.59 -11.09
CA ILE A 81 -0.35 -11.39 -11.74
C ILE A 81 -1.48 -10.44 -12.13
N LEU A 82 -2.56 -10.98 -12.72
CA LEU A 82 -3.72 -10.18 -13.11
C LEU A 82 -4.31 -9.44 -11.92
N GLU A 83 -4.59 -10.15 -10.83
CA GLU A 83 -5.22 -9.55 -9.66
C GLU A 83 -4.31 -8.55 -8.96
N ALA A 84 -3.05 -8.92 -8.72
CA ALA A 84 -2.15 -8.08 -7.94
C ALA A 84 -1.58 -6.92 -8.75
N ASN A 85 -1.18 -7.14 -10.00
CA ASN A 85 -0.43 -6.14 -10.76
C ASN A 85 -1.30 -5.33 -11.71
N ILE A 86 -2.31 -5.93 -12.31
CA ILE A 86 -3.16 -5.24 -13.30
C ILE A 86 -4.41 -4.69 -12.65
N ILE A 87 -5.23 -5.54 -12.06
CA ILE A 87 -6.47 -5.09 -11.40
C ILE A 87 -6.14 -4.23 -10.19
N GLY A 88 -5.16 -4.64 -9.38
CA GLY A 88 -4.74 -3.88 -8.20
C GLY A 88 -4.22 -2.49 -8.57
N CYS A 89 -3.43 -2.38 -9.61
CA CYS A 89 -2.90 -1.10 -10.06
C CYS A 89 -4.02 -0.19 -10.58
N TYR A 90 -4.95 -0.74 -11.37
CA TYR A 90 -6.12 0.01 -11.82
C TYR A 90 -6.94 0.53 -10.64
N ASN A 91 -7.22 -0.35 -9.67
CA ASN A 91 -8.02 0.03 -8.51
C ASN A 91 -7.36 1.16 -7.72
N LEU A 92 -6.04 1.07 -7.54
CA LEU A 92 -5.30 2.10 -6.80
C LEU A 92 -5.36 3.45 -7.49
N PHE A 93 -5.09 3.49 -8.80
CA PHE A 93 -5.13 4.74 -9.53
C PHE A 93 -6.54 5.31 -9.61
N GLU A 94 -7.55 4.46 -9.77
CA GLU A 94 -8.94 4.91 -9.80
C GLU A 94 -9.38 5.47 -8.45
N ALA A 95 -9.03 4.81 -7.35
CA ALA A 95 -9.35 5.30 -6.01
C ALA A 95 -8.62 6.60 -5.69
N ALA A 96 -7.36 6.72 -6.11
CA ALA A 96 -6.58 7.94 -5.89
C ALA A 96 -7.13 9.12 -6.68
N ARG A 97 -7.71 8.86 -7.86
CA ARG A 97 -8.31 9.89 -8.70
C ARG A 97 -9.57 10.50 -8.09
N ARG A 98 -10.28 9.69 -7.33
CA ARG A 98 -11.52 10.14 -6.69
C ARG A 98 -11.22 11.01 -5.47
#